data_6d88daa42ed06a46ca9d16cf0c5d1385
#
_entry.id   6d88daa42ed06a46ca9d16cf0c5d1385
#
_cell.length_a   1.000
_cell.length_b   1.000
_cell.length_c   1.000
_cell.angle_alpha   90.00
_cell.angle_beta   90.00
_cell.angle_gamma   90.00
#
_symmetry.space_group_name_H-M   'P 1'
#
loop_
_entity.id
_entity.type
_entity.pdbx_description
1 polymer ?
#
loop_
_entity_poly.entity_id
_entity_poly.type
_entity_poly.pdbx_seq_one_letter_code
_entity_poly.pdbx_strand_id
1 'polypeptide(L)'
;MQTFASIAKAVRYLALATLVVAVAACSRTPDTMPTGVGNAAGAGAPGSQQEFLVSVGDRVFFETDSSSLTSEAQATLDKQAQWLNRYQNYQIMIEGHADERGTREYNIALGARRASVVVNYLVSRGVGANRIQSQSFGKERPVAICNDISCWSQNRRAVTVVR
;
A
#
# COMPACT_ATOMS: atom_id res chain seq x y z
N MET A 1 -20.44 48.05 -58.96
CA MET A 1 -20.51 47.92 -57.49
C MET A 1 -21.22 46.64 -56.99
N GLN A 2 -21.74 45.78 -57.84
CA GLN A 2 -22.47 44.57 -57.41
C GLN A 2 -21.60 43.29 -57.23
N THR A 3 -20.38 43.21 -57.75
CA THR A 3 -19.53 42.06 -57.72
C THR A 3 -18.79 41.84 -56.36
N PHE A 4 -18.49 42.93 -55.66
CA PHE A 4 -17.81 42.85 -54.34
C PHE A 4 -18.73 42.30 -53.21
N ALA A 5 -20.03 42.59 -53.29
CA ALA A 5 -21.00 42.14 -52.30
C ALA A 5 -21.24 40.62 -52.34
N SER A 6 -21.14 39.98 -53.52
CA SER A 6 -21.30 38.53 -53.71
C SER A 6 -20.10 37.72 -53.17
N ILE A 7 -18.88 38.25 -53.34
CA ILE A 7 -17.66 37.59 -52.88
C ILE A 7 -17.61 37.55 -51.33
N ALA A 8 -18.01 38.65 -50.69
CA ALA A 8 -18.06 38.74 -49.23
C ALA A 8 -19.05 37.75 -48.59
N LYS A 9 -20.18 37.51 -49.24
CA LYS A 9 -21.16 36.51 -48.77
C LYS A 9 -20.66 35.06 -48.96
N ALA A 10 -19.99 34.78 -50.07
CA ALA A 10 -19.44 33.44 -50.35
C ALA A 10 -18.33 33.05 -49.34
N VAL A 11 -17.47 34.00 -48.99
CA VAL A 11 -16.39 33.82 -47.98
C VAL A 11 -16.97 33.57 -46.56
N ARG A 12 -18.07 34.25 -46.22
CA ARG A 12 -18.75 34.02 -44.92
C ARG A 12 -19.40 32.64 -44.81
N TYR A 13 -19.97 32.11 -45.89
CA TYR A 13 -20.56 30.77 -45.88
C TYR A 13 -19.46 29.68 -45.88
N LEU A 14 -18.34 29.91 -46.52
CA LEU A 14 -17.21 28.98 -46.51
C LEU A 14 -16.56 28.91 -45.10
N ALA A 15 -16.41 30.03 -44.41
CA ALA A 15 -15.91 30.07 -43.04
C ALA A 15 -16.83 29.41 -42.01
N LEU A 16 -18.14 29.48 -42.20
CA LEU A 16 -19.13 28.83 -41.35
C LEU A 16 -19.20 27.30 -41.61
N ALA A 17 -18.97 26.84 -42.86
CA ALA A 17 -18.96 25.43 -43.20
C ALA A 17 -17.72 24.71 -42.67
N THR A 18 -16.55 25.37 -42.56
CA THR A 18 -15.33 24.80 -41.98
C THR A 18 -15.38 24.69 -40.46
N LEU A 19 -16.17 25.55 -39.78
CA LEU A 19 -16.31 25.50 -38.32
C LEU A 19 -17.18 24.29 -37.86
N VAL A 20 -18.15 23.84 -38.69
CA VAL A 20 -19.05 22.73 -38.32
C VAL A 20 -18.37 21.36 -38.47
N VAL A 21 -17.34 21.21 -39.32
CA VAL A 21 -16.65 19.93 -39.53
C VAL A 21 -15.63 19.62 -38.41
N ALA A 22 -15.20 20.63 -37.62
CA ALA A 22 -14.20 20.44 -36.57
C ALA A 22 -14.76 19.82 -35.26
N VAL A 23 -16.08 19.71 -35.08
CA VAL A 23 -16.70 19.23 -33.83
C VAL A 23 -17.04 17.72 -33.87
N ALA A 24 -16.93 17.06 -35.03
CA ALA A 24 -17.32 15.65 -35.21
C ALA A 24 -16.23 14.61 -34.95
N ALA A 25 -15.02 15.01 -34.50
CA ALA A 25 -13.87 14.10 -34.36
C ALA A 25 -13.61 13.60 -32.94
N CYS A 26 -14.53 13.77 -31.98
CA CYS A 26 -14.36 13.30 -30.59
C CYS A 26 -15.46 12.36 -30.10
N SER A 27 -16.10 11.58 -30.96
CA SER A 27 -16.90 10.42 -30.53
C SER A 27 -16.01 9.16 -30.58
N ARG A 28 -15.15 8.97 -29.56
CA ARG A 28 -14.63 7.65 -29.27
C ARG A 28 -15.80 6.82 -28.77
N THR A 29 -16.15 5.78 -29.51
CA THR A 29 -16.99 4.69 -29.03
C THR A 29 -16.42 4.21 -27.71
N PRO A 30 -17.24 4.07 -26.64
CA PRO A 30 -16.78 3.36 -25.47
C PRO A 30 -16.58 1.90 -25.87
N ASP A 31 -15.33 1.45 -25.94
CA ASP A 31 -15.02 0.04 -25.95
C ASP A 31 -15.71 -0.56 -24.72
N THR A 32 -16.48 -1.61 -24.97
CA THR A 32 -17.16 -2.42 -23.98
C THR A 32 -16.14 -2.85 -22.92
N MET A 33 -16.12 -2.15 -21.78
CA MET A 33 -15.34 -2.61 -20.64
C MET A 33 -15.90 -3.97 -20.20
N PRO A 34 -15.08 -5.00 -20.05
CA PRO A 34 -15.50 -6.18 -19.34
C PRO A 34 -15.88 -5.73 -17.92
N THR A 35 -17.13 -6.03 -17.54
CA THR A 35 -17.63 -5.91 -16.17
C THR A 35 -16.79 -6.84 -15.28
N GLY A 36 -15.70 -6.34 -14.75
CA GLY A 36 -14.79 -7.02 -13.84
C GLY A 36 -14.31 -6.05 -12.79
N VAL A 37 -14.91 -6.15 -11.61
CA VAL A 37 -14.39 -5.78 -10.30
C VAL A 37 -13.81 -4.36 -10.23
N GLY A 38 -14.51 -3.47 -9.55
CA GLY A 38 -14.03 -2.14 -9.22
C GLY A 38 -12.64 -2.20 -8.56
N ASN A 39 -11.61 -1.88 -9.32
CA ASN A 39 -10.30 -1.56 -8.78
C ASN A 39 -10.46 -0.28 -7.96
N ALA A 40 -10.50 -0.42 -6.64
CA ALA A 40 -10.21 0.71 -5.77
C ALA A 40 -8.84 1.25 -6.20
N ALA A 41 -8.81 2.48 -6.70
CA ALA A 41 -7.59 3.15 -7.12
C ALA A 41 -6.59 3.16 -5.95
N GLY A 42 -5.56 2.32 -6.03
CA GLY A 42 -4.56 2.17 -4.97
C GLY A 42 -4.28 0.73 -4.53
N ALA A 43 -5.22 -0.19 -4.62
CA ALA A 43 -4.95 -1.60 -4.36
C ALA A 43 -4.24 -2.20 -5.59
N GLY A 44 -2.98 -2.64 -5.43
CA GLY A 44 -2.22 -3.27 -6.51
C GLY A 44 -2.91 -4.51 -7.10
N ALA A 45 -2.38 -5.05 -8.18
CA ALA A 45 -2.88 -6.30 -8.76
C ALA A 45 -2.93 -7.42 -7.70
N PRO A 46 -3.92 -8.33 -7.76
CA PRO A 46 -4.01 -9.46 -6.83
C PRO A 46 -2.69 -10.25 -6.75
N GLY A 47 -2.20 -10.49 -5.54
CA GLY A 47 -0.93 -11.17 -5.27
C GLY A 47 0.31 -10.28 -5.40
N SER A 48 0.16 -8.98 -5.62
CA SER A 48 1.29 -8.04 -5.65
C SER A 48 1.71 -7.58 -4.25
N GLN A 49 2.97 -7.16 -4.10
CA GLN A 49 3.44 -6.50 -2.87
C GLN A 49 2.61 -5.24 -2.54
N GLN A 50 2.12 -4.54 -3.56
CA GLN A 50 1.28 -3.36 -3.38
C GLN A 50 -0.08 -3.71 -2.75
N GLU A 51 -0.70 -4.81 -3.17
CA GLU A 51 -1.92 -5.32 -2.51
C GLU A 51 -1.65 -5.64 -1.04
N PHE A 52 -0.52 -6.30 -0.74
CA PHE A 52 -0.14 -6.61 0.64
C PHE A 52 0.00 -5.36 1.50
N LEU A 53 0.69 -4.33 1.00
CA LEU A 53 0.90 -3.08 1.72
C LEU A 53 -0.39 -2.30 1.98
N VAL A 54 -1.26 -2.21 0.96
CA VAL A 54 -2.42 -1.30 0.99
C VAL A 54 -3.68 -1.98 1.55
N SER A 55 -3.93 -3.24 1.15
CA SER A 55 -5.19 -3.92 1.47
C SER A 55 -5.09 -4.86 2.67
N VAL A 56 -3.92 -5.49 2.86
CA VAL A 56 -3.69 -6.43 3.98
C VAL A 56 -3.13 -5.70 5.19
N GLY A 57 -2.18 -4.80 4.97
CA GLY A 57 -1.40 -4.10 6.00
C GLY A 57 -0.13 -4.86 6.38
N ASP A 58 0.99 -4.16 6.31
CA ASP A 58 2.33 -4.73 6.50
C ASP A 58 2.82 -4.71 7.96
N ARG A 59 2.12 -4.04 8.87
CA ARG A 59 2.63 -3.79 10.23
C ARG A 59 1.61 -4.00 11.32
N VAL A 60 2.12 -4.33 12.49
CA VAL A 60 1.37 -4.40 13.75
C VAL A 60 2.07 -3.57 14.82
N PHE A 61 1.29 -3.02 15.75
CA PHE A 61 1.79 -2.13 16.80
C PHE A 61 1.75 -2.82 18.17
N PHE A 62 2.58 -2.30 19.07
CA PHE A 62 2.72 -2.81 20.43
C PHE A 62 2.55 -1.71 21.48
N GLU A 63 2.06 -2.10 22.64
CA GLU A 63 2.04 -1.25 23.81
C GLU A 63 3.45 -0.94 24.33
N THR A 64 3.55 0.06 25.20
CA THR A 64 4.80 0.44 25.84
C THR A 64 5.40 -0.76 26.55
N ASP A 65 6.67 -1.02 26.29
CA ASP A 65 7.47 -2.09 26.91
C ASP A 65 6.88 -3.50 26.79
N SER A 66 6.00 -3.71 25.81
CA SER A 66 5.31 -4.97 25.56
C SER A 66 5.70 -5.60 24.23
N SER A 67 5.69 -6.92 24.19
CA SER A 67 5.74 -7.76 22.99
C SER A 67 4.48 -8.61 22.80
N SER A 68 3.44 -8.38 23.61
CA SER A 68 2.16 -9.07 23.49
C SER A 68 1.37 -8.54 22.29
N LEU A 69 0.73 -9.43 21.52
CA LEU A 69 -0.15 -9.06 20.42
C LEU A 69 -1.52 -8.66 20.95
N THR A 70 -1.96 -7.45 20.62
CA THR A 70 -3.34 -7.01 20.85
C THR A 70 -4.30 -7.73 19.90
N SER A 71 -5.60 -7.69 20.17
CA SER A 71 -6.62 -8.26 19.28
C SER A 71 -6.59 -7.62 17.88
N GLU A 72 -6.30 -6.33 17.79
CA GLU A 72 -6.13 -5.62 16.51
C GLU A 72 -4.90 -6.11 15.74
N ALA A 73 -3.77 -6.31 16.44
CA ALA A 73 -2.56 -6.88 15.86
C ALA A 73 -2.83 -8.30 15.34
N GLN A 74 -3.54 -9.14 16.13
CA GLN A 74 -3.91 -10.50 15.71
C GLN A 74 -4.82 -10.49 14.48
N ALA A 75 -5.82 -9.61 14.42
CA ALA A 75 -6.71 -9.48 13.26
C ALA A 75 -5.94 -9.08 11.98
N THR A 76 -4.93 -8.20 12.11
CA THR A 76 -4.05 -7.84 10.98
C THR A 76 -3.19 -9.04 10.55
N LEU A 77 -2.59 -9.75 11.51
CA LEU A 77 -1.78 -10.94 11.23
C LEU A 77 -2.60 -12.09 10.64
N ASP A 78 -3.87 -12.23 10.99
CA ASP A 78 -4.77 -13.20 10.36
C ASP A 78 -4.96 -12.90 8.86
N LYS A 79 -5.14 -11.64 8.49
CA LYS A 79 -5.20 -11.21 7.08
C LYS A 79 -3.87 -11.46 6.37
N GLN A 80 -2.75 -11.15 7.02
CA GLN A 80 -1.42 -11.43 6.49
C GLN A 80 -1.24 -12.93 6.25
N ALA A 81 -1.57 -13.78 7.23
CA ALA A 81 -1.46 -15.23 7.10
C ALA A 81 -2.33 -15.77 5.95
N GLN A 82 -3.56 -15.29 5.79
CA GLN A 82 -4.43 -15.68 4.67
C GLN A 82 -3.80 -15.34 3.32
N TRP A 83 -3.26 -14.13 3.19
CA TRP A 83 -2.60 -13.69 1.96
C TRP A 83 -1.32 -14.49 1.69
N LEU A 84 -0.47 -14.68 2.70
CA LEU A 84 0.80 -15.42 2.60
C LEU A 84 0.60 -16.91 2.30
N ASN A 85 -0.50 -17.52 2.75
CA ASN A 85 -0.87 -18.89 2.43
C ASN A 85 -1.42 -19.02 1.00
N ARG A 86 -2.07 -17.96 0.47
CA ARG A 86 -2.52 -17.92 -0.92
C ARG A 86 -1.36 -17.71 -1.89
N TYR A 87 -0.39 -16.85 -1.54
CA TYR A 87 0.75 -16.49 -2.39
C TYR A 87 2.06 -17.01 -1.79
N GLN A 88 2.34 -18.28 -2.03
CA GLN A 88 3.42 -19.01 -1.36
C GLN A 88 4.82 -18.76 -1.94
N ASN A 89 4.93 -18.04 -3.03
CA ASN A 89 6.19 -17.70 -3.71
C ASN A 89 7.03 -16.65 -2.98
N TYR A 90 6.46 -15.94 -2.00
CA TYR A 90 7.18 -14.88 -1.28
C TYR A 90 8.02 -15.42 -0.13
N GLN A 91 9.23 -14.89 0.00
CA GLN A 91 10.03 -14.94 1.21
C GLN A 91 9.61 -13.78 2.14
N ILE A 92 9.69 -14.00 3.44
CA ILE A 92 9.13 -13.11 4.45
C ILE A 92 10.23 -12.68 5.41
N MET A 93 10.38 -11.38 5.63
CA MET A 93 11.24 -10.84 6.67
C MET A 93 10.37 -10.09 7.70
N ILE A 94 10.47 -10.48 8.97
CA ILE A 94 9.80 -9.79 10.07
C ILE A 94 10.81 -8.86 10.75
N GLU A 95 10.57 -7.56 10.66
CA GLU A 95 11.40 -6.53 11.26
C GLU A 95 10.79 -6.05 12.58
N GLY A 96 11.51 -6.18 13.69
CA GLY A 96 11.07 -5.72 15.01
C GLY A 96 11.68 -4.39 15.39
N HIS A 97 10.83 -3.46 15.87
CA HIS A 97 11.22 -2.09 16.22
C HIS A 97 10.73 -1.70 17.62
N ALA A 98 11.43 -0.74 18.19
CA ALA A 98 11.10 -0.13 19.47
C ALA A 98 11.09 1.40 19.36
N ASP A 99 10.52 2.08 20.37
CA ASP A 99 10.64 3.53 20.49
C ASP A 99 12.04 3.92 21.01
N GLU A 100 12.35 5.20 21.05
CA GLU A 100 13.70 5.72 21.35
C GLU A 100 14.12 5.58 22.82
N ARG A 101 13.21 5.33 23.75
CA ARG A 101 13.47 5.28 25.18
C ARG A 101 14.25 4.03 25.59
N GLY A 102 15.13 4.15 26.60
CA GLY A 102 15.97 3.06 27.08
C GLY A 102 17.26 2.86 26.29
N THR A 103 18.03 1.86 26.69
CA THR A 103 19.33 1.56 26.08
C THR A 103 19.18 0.90 24.71
N ARG A 104 20.23 0.93 23.92
CA ARG A 104 20.28 0.30 22.61
C ARG A 104 20.10 -1.22 22.70
N GLU A 105 20.82 -1.83 23.61
CA GLU A 105 20.81 -3.28 23.84
C GLU A 105 19.43 -3.77 24.26
N TYR A 106 18.79 -3.03 25.18
CA TYR A 106 17.43 -3.32 25.62
C TYR A 106 16.45 -3.28 24.43
N ASN A 107 16.51 -2.24 23.60
CA ASN A 107 15.61 -2.07 22.47
C ASN A 107 15.85 -3.09 21.34
N ILE A 108 17.10 -3.51 21.12
CA ILE A 108 17.39 -4.62 20.21
C ILE A 108 16.74 -5.92 20.72
N ALA A 109 16.86 -6.21 22.02
CA ALA A 109 16.22 -7.38 22.61
C ALA A 109 14.69 -7.29 22.57
N LEU A 110 14.09 -6.11 22.83
CA LEU A 110 12.64 -5.89 22.75
C LEU A 110 12.12 -6.06 21.31
N GLY A 111 12.81 -5.47 20.33
CA GLY A 111 12.47 -5.64 18.93
C GLY A 111 12.57 -7.10 18.47
N ALA A 112 13.58 -7.84 18.94
CA ALA A 112 13.70 -9.28 18.65
C ALA A 112 12.52 -10.08 19.23
N ARG A 113 12.10 -9.80 20.47
CA ARG A 113 10.90 -10.45 21.06
C ARG A 113 9.64 -10.14 20.25
N ARG A 114 9.44 -8.89 19.83
CA ARG A 114 8.30 -8.48 18.98
C ARG A 114 8.28 -9.22 17.65
N ALA A 115 9.43 -9.29 16.96
CA ALA A 115 9.55 -10.05 15.72
C ALA A 115 9.25 -11.54 15.93
N SER A 116 9.79 -12.15 16.99
CA SER A 116 9.58 -13.58 17.30
C SER A 116 8.11 -13.90 17.57
N VAL A 117 7.37 -13.04 18.29
CA VAL A 117 5.94 -13.24 18.54
C VAL A 117 5.14 -13.21 17.25
N VAL A 118 5.45 -12.30 16.32
CA VAL A 118 4.83 -12.25 14.99
C VAL A 118 5.15 -13.50 14.17
N VAL A 119 6.41 -13.93 14.14
CA VAL A 119 6.81 -15.20 13.47
C VAL A 119 6.00 -16.37 14.01
N ASN A 120 5.96 -16.55 15.33
CA ASN A 120 5.25 -17.65 15.97
C ASN A 120 3.75 -17.60 15.65
N TYR A 121 3.15 -16.42 15.62
CA TYR A 121 1.74 -16.26 15.25
C TYR A 121 1.48 -16.65 13.79
N LEU A 122 2.26 -16.16 12.84
CA LEU A 122 2.12 -16.51 11.43
C LEU A 122 2.32 -18.01 11.17
N VAL A 123 3.30 -18.62 11.85
CA VAL A 123 3.53 -20.08 11.77
C VAL A 123 2.33 -20.86 12.34
N SER A 124 1.75 -20.41 13.46
CA SER A 124 0.54 -21.04 14.03
C SER A 124 -0.68 -20.92 13.11
N ARG A 125 -0.68 -19.94 12.19
CA ARG A 125 -1.70 -19.76 11.14
C ARG A 125 -1.36 -20.46 9.82
N GLY A 126 -0.35 -21.34 9.81
CA GLY A 126 0.00 -22.20 8.67
C GLY A 126 1.01 -21.60 7.69
N VAL A 127 1.60 -20.44 7.97
CA VAL A 127 2.68 -19.89 7.12
C VAL A 127 3.95 -20.72 7.34
N GLY A 128 4.57 -21.21 6.25
CA GLY A 128 5.76 -22.06 6.33
C GLY A 128 6.94 -21.37 7.03
N ALA A 129 7.44 -21.95 8.12
CA ALA A 129 8.55 -21.37 8.90
C ALA A 129 9.83 -21.20 8.08
N ASN A 130 10.07 -22.07 7.10
CA ASN A 130 11.22 -22.00 6.19
C ASN A 130 11.22 -20.77 5.27
N ARG A 131 10.08 -20.08 5.16
CA ARG A 131 9.91 -18.84 4.38
C ARG A 131 10.13 -17.59 5.22
N ILE A 132 10.19 -17.71 6.56
CA ILE A 132 10.18 -16.57 7.45
C ILE A 132 11.55 -16.39 8.09
N GLN A 133 12.09 -15.20 7.95
CA GLN A 133 13.25 -14.72 8.68
C GLN A 133 12.83 -13.56 9.59
N SER A 134 13.61 -13.30 10.65
CA SER A 134 13.34 -12.16 11.53
C SER A 134 14.62 -11.40 11.86
N GLN A 135 14.48 -10.08 12.04
CA GLN A 135 15.56 -9.20 12.44
C GLN A 135 15.05 -8.10 13.35
N SER A 136 15.82 -7.75 14.37
CA SER A 136 15.56 -6.59 15.20
C SER A 136 16.39 -5.40 14.75
N PHE A 137 15.73 -4.26 14.62
CA PHE A 137 16.39 -2.96 14.46
C PHE A 137 16.31 -2.12 15.75
N GLY A 138 15.67 -2.63 16.81
CA GLY A 138 15.51 -1.87 18.03
C GLY A 138 14.96 -0.47 17.75
N LYS A 139 15.64 0.56 18.23
CA LYS A 139 15.30 1.97 18.01
C LYS A 139 16.04 2.64 16.84
N GLU A 140 16.84 1.90 16.07
CA GLU A 140 17.75 2.45 15.06
C GLU A 140 17.04 2.90 13.75
N ARG A 141 15.78 2.49 13.55
CA ARG A 141 14.99 2.84 12.36
C ARG A 141 13.64 3.43 12.74
N PRO A 142 13.59 4.64 13.31
CA PRO A 142 12.33 5.30 13.62
C PRO A 142 11.59 5.70 12.34
N VAL A 143 10.25 5.63 12.37
CA VAL A 143 9.36 6.15 11.31
C VAL A 143 8.76 7.48 11.69
N ALA A 144 8.76 7.82 12.98
CA ALA A 144 8.33 9.11 13.50
C ALA A 144 9.37 9.64 14.50
N ILE A 145 9.76 10.91 14.34
CA ILE A 145 10.82 11.55 15.12
C ILE A 145 10.20 12.74 15.86
N CYS A 146 9.79 12.51 17.09
CA CYS A 146 9.40 13.53 18.07
C CYS A 146 9.48 12.91 19.46
N ASN A 147 9.53 13.73 20.49
CA ASN A 147 9.69 13.28 21.88
C ASN A 147 8.34 13.22 22.60
N ASP A 148 7.38 12.49 22.03
CA ASP A 148 6.04 12.29 22.63
C ASP A 148 5.40 10.95 22.22
N ILE A 149 4.26 10.66 22.84
CA ILE A 149 3.54 9.40 22.67
C ILE A 149 3.09 9.15 21.22
N SER A 150 2.83 10.19 20.44
CA SER A 150 2.35 10.07 19.06
C SER A 150 3.40 9.45 18.15
N CYS A 151 4.69 9.81 18.31
CA CYS A 151 5.80 9.20 17.61
C CYS A 151 6.17 7.83 18.20
N TRP A 152 6.23 7.72 19.52
CA TRP A 152 6.62 6.45 20.16
C TRP A 152 5.66 5.32 19.81
N SER A 153 4.35 5.58 19.74
CA SER A 153 3.37 4.56 19.36
C SER A 153 3.58 4.04 17.93
N GLN A 154 3.99 4.88 16.99
CA GLN A 154 4.29 4.48 15.61
C GLN A 154 5.62 3.69 15.51
N ASN A 155 6.58 3.99 16.40
CA ASN A 155 7.87 3.31 16.43
C ASN A 155 7.78 1.91 17.06
N ARG A 156 6.86 1.69 18.00
CA ARG A 156 6.62 0.37 18.62
C ARG A 156 5.85 -0.55 17.68
N ARG A 157 6.54 -1.16 16.73
CA ARG A 157 5.91 -1.96 15.68
C ARG A 157 6.73 -3.21 15.30
N ALA A 158 6.10 -4.14 14.63
CA ALA A 158 6.75 -5.11 13.78
C ALA A 158 6.24 -4.97 12.34
N VAL A 159 7.14 -5.11 11.37
CA VAL A 159 6.83 -4.95 9.94
C VAL A 159 7.07 -6.28 9.23
N THR A 160 6.10 -6.72 8.44
CA THR A 160 6.19 -7.90 7.57
C THR A 160 6.58 -7.43 6.18
N VAL A 161 7.80 -7.73 5.77
CA VAL A 161 8.33 -7.42 4.43
C VAL A 161 8.26 -8.66 3.58
N VAL A 162 7.55 -8.60 2.45
CA VAL A 162 7.45 -9.68 1.45
C VAL A 162 8.42 -9.42 0.29
N ARG A 163 9.16 -10.45 -0.15
CA ARG A 163 10.22 -10.35 -1.17
C ARG A 163 10.09 -11.46 -2.21
#